data_53a9777ae534bab17a4b907e66271e58
#
_entry.id   53a9777ae534bab17a4b907e66271e58
#
_cell.length_a   1.000
_cell.length_b   1.000
_cell.length_c   1.000
_cell.angle_alpha   90.00
_cell.angle_beta   90.00
_cell.angle_gamma   90.00
#
_symmetry.space_group_name_H-M   'P 1'
#
loop_
_entity.id
_entity.type
_entity.pdbx_description
1 polymer ?
#
loop_
_entity_poly.entity_id
_entity_poly.type
_entity_poly.pdbx_seq_one_letter_code
_entity_poly.pdbx_strand_id
1 'polypeptide(L)'
;MIYFFDKLEAHSHDIAMGLYDSIRRYRRSYDVTRERSNAMKNSFELIYDVVRRIPYGKVATYGQIAMLTGNPHWSRVVGYALHVNPDPAHIPCYRVVNRHGEPSRAFAFGGVNEQITLLQNEGVAFIDGRVDLSKFLWDGT
;
A
#
# COMPACT_ATOMS: atom_id res chain seq x y z
N MET A 1 12.65 -0.63 -10.11
CA MET A 1 11.31 -1.20 -9.96
C MET A 1 11.28 -2.72 -10.00
N ILE A 2 11.74 -3.36 -11.05
CA ILE A 2 11.93 -4.83 -11.15
C ILE A 2 12.75 -5.35 -9.98
N TYR A 3 13.72 -4.60 -9.56
CA TYR A 3 14.57 -4.86 -8.41
C TYR A 3 13.82 -5.18 -7.11
N PHE A 4 12.66 -4.56 -6.85
CA PHE A 4 11.87 -4.87 -5.66
C PHE A 4 11.26 -6.26 -5.71
N PHE A 5 10.85 -6.71 -6.89
CA PHE A 5 10.29 -8.04 -7.08
C PHE A 5 11.35 -9.13 -6.91
N ASP A 6 12.57 -8.89 -7.35
CA ASP A 6 13.69 -9.84 -7.22
C ASP A 6 14.08 -10.10 -5.76
N LYS A 7 13.76 -9.18 -4.87
CA LYS A 7 14.06 -9.29 -3.44
C LYS A 7 12.96 -9.94 -2.61
N LEU A 8 11.81 -10.22 -3.19
CA LEU A 8 10.71 -10.83 -2.49
C LEU A 8 10.98 -12.31 -2.23
N GLU A 9 10.60 -12.77 -1.03
CA GLU A 9 10.55 -14.18 -0.72
C GLU A 9 9.49 -14.88 -1.57
N ALA A 10 9.58 -16.21 -1.74
CA ALA A 10 8.69 -16.97 -2.61
C ALA A 10 7.20 -16.75 -2.32
N HIS A 11 6.81 -16.72 -1.03
CA HIS A 11 5.42 -16.48 -0.63
C HIS A 11 4.98 -15.02 -0.86
N SER A 12 5.92 -14.07 -0.84
CA SER A 12 5.67 -12.67 -1.15
C SER A 12 5.67 -12.43 -2.67
N HIS A 13 6.39 -13.27 -3.43
CA HIS A 13 6.46 -13.18 -4.87
C HIS A 13 5.08 -13.32 -5.53
N ASP A 14 4.26 -14.27 -5.08
CA ASP A 14 2.91 -14.47 -5.61
C ASP A 14 2.03 -13.24 -5.39
N ILE A 15 2.15 -12.59 -4.24
CA ILE A 15 1.43 -11.35 -3.93
C ILE A 15 1.92 -10.22 -4.86
N ALA A 16 3.23 -10.07 -5.02
CA ALA A 16 3.82 -9.04 -5.88
C ALA A 16 3.45 -9.26 -7.36
N MET A 17 3.45 -10.50 -7.83
CA MET A 17 3.03 -10.85 -9.19
C MET A 17 1.55 -10.57 -9.40
N GLY A 18 0.71 -10.83 -8.41
CA GLY A 18 -0.71 -10.48 -8.45
C GLY A 18 -0.94 -8.98 -8.58
N LEU A 19 -0.16 -8.18 -7.84
CA LEU A 19 -0.18 -6.72 -7.94
C LEU A 19 0.32 -6.24 -9.32
N TYR A 20 1.39 -6.83 -9.81
CA TYR A 20 1.94 -6.53 -11.13
C TYR A 20 0.93 -6.84 -12.24
N ASP A 21 0.28 -8.00 -12.18
CA ASP A 21 -0.74 -8.41 -13.15
C ASP A 21 -1.95 -7.47 -13.11
N SER A 22 -2.32 -6.97 -11.95
CA SER A 22 -3.40 -6.00 -11.80
C SER A 22 -3.07 -4.67 -12.48
N ILE A 23 -1.84 -4.19 -12.30
CA ILE A 23 -1.33 -3.01 -13.00
C ILE A 23 -1.27 -3.25 -14.50
N ARG A 24 -0.84 -4.42 -14.93
CA ARG A 24 -0.77 -4.79 -16.33
C ARG A 24 -2.16 -4.83 -16.98
N ARG A 25 -3.17 -5.35 -16.27
CA ARG A 25 -4.57 -5.32 -16.73
C ARG A 25 -5.11 -3.89 -16.78
N TYR A 26 -4.84 -3.11 -15.76
CA TYR A 26 -5.17 -1.70 -15.73
C TYR A 26 -4.56 -0.97 -16.93
N ARG A 27 -3.29 -1.24 -17.22
CA ARG A 27 -2.64 -0.72 -18.42
C ARG A 27 -3.32 -1.09 -19.72
N ARG A 28 -3.88 -2.27 -19.84
CA ARG A 28 -4.57 -2.70 -21.07
C ARG A 28 -5.91 -2.00 -21.32
N SER A 29 -6.54 -1.50 -20.26
CA SER A 29 -7.83 -0.80 -20.39
C SER A 29 -7.69 0.63 -20.91
N TYR A 30 -6.48 1.14 -20.94
CA TYR A 30 -6.17 2.45 -21.49
C TYR A 30 -5.31 2.33 -22.76
N ASP A 31 -5.37 3.28 -23.67
CA ASP A 31 -4.61 3.27 -24.91
C ASP A 31 -3.09 3.46 -24.66
N VAL A 32 -2.20 2.83 -25.48
CA VAL A 32 -0.73 2.72 -25.21
C VAL A 32 0.05 4.01 -25.44
N THR A 33 -0.60 5.15 -25.34
CA THR A 33 -0.04 6.46 -25.58
C THR A 33 0.58 7.09 -24.32
N ARG A 34 1.29 8.17 -24.51
CA ARG A 34 1.88 9.02 -23.46
C ARG A 34 0.87 9.42 -22.37
N GLU A 35 -0.40 9.56 -22.73
CA GLU A 35 -1.49 9.91 -21.82
C GLU A 35 -1.70 8.85 -20.73
N ARG A 36 -1.51 7.60 -21.06
CA ARG A 36 -1.62 6.46 -20.17
C ARG A 36 -0.55 6.43 -19.09
N SER A 37 0.68 6.66 -19.48
CA SER A 37 1.79 6.76 -18.54
C SER A 37 1.56 7.90 -17.56
N ASN A 38 1.02 9.01 -18.05
CA ASN A 38 0.65 10.16 -17.22
C ASN A 38 -0.54 9.84 -16.31
N ALA A 39 -1.58 9.16 -16.82
CA ALA A 39 -2.75 8.78 -16.01
C ALA A 39 -2.34 7.85 -14.85
N MET A 40 -1.43 6.91 -15.09
CA MET A 40 -0.94 6.00 -14.07
C MET A 40 -0.07 6.72 -13.03
N LYS A 41 0.79 7.62 -13.47
CA LYS A 41 1.58 8.50 -12.61
C LYS A 41 0.66 9.36 -11.72
N ASN A 42 -0.39 9.94 -12.32
CA ASN A 42 -1.36 10.73 -11.57
C ASN A 42 -2.13 9.86 -10.54
N SER A 43 -2.45 8.62 -10.87
CA SER A 43 -3.11 7.68 -9.94
C SER A 43 -2.23 7.37 -8.73
N PHE A 44 -0.94 7.15 -8.95
CA PHE A 44 0.00 6.90 -7.85
C PHE A 44 0.17 8.14 -6.98
N GLU A 45 0.27 9.32 -7.57
CA GLU A 45 0.35 10.57 -6.80
C GLU A 45 -0.89 10.80 -5.94
N LEU A 46 -2.09 10.52 -6.46
CA LEU A 46 -3.33 10.60 -5.68
C LEU A 46 -3.30 9.62 -4.50
N ILE A 47 -2.81 8.40 -4.71
CA ILE A 47 -2.65 7.40 -3.65
C ILE A 47 -1.67 7.92 -2.60
N TYR A 48 -0.51 8.42 -3.01
CA TYR A 48 0.50 8.94 -2.09
C TYR A 48 -0.02 10.13 -1.27
N ASP A 49 -0.79 11.01 -1.89
CA ASP A 49 -1.40 12.15 -1.20
C ASP A 49 -2.35 11.69 -0.08
N VAL A 50 -3.14 10.65 -0.32
CA VAL A 50 -4.00 10.07 0.70
C VAL A 50 -3.17 9.42 1.81
N VAL A 51 -2.15 8.65 1.45
CA VAL A 51 -1.29 7.96 2.43
C VAL A 51 -0.55 8.95 3.33
N ARG A 52 -0.10 10.08 2.78
CA ARG A 52 0.53 11.15 3.58
C ARG A 52 -0.37 11.70 4.67
N ARG A 53 -1.68 11.62 4.50
CA ARG A 53 -2.66 12.14 5.46
C ARG A 53 -2.92 11.18 6.64
N ILE A 54 -2.50 9.92 6.55
CA ILE A 54 -2.68 8.97 7.65
C ILE A 54 -1.88 9.46 8.84
N PRO A 55 -2.53 9.79 9.97
CA PRO A 55 -1.82 10.37 11.11
C PRO A 55 -0.94 9.35 11.83
N TYR A 56 0.04 9.85 12.53
CA TYR A 56 0.87 9.10 13.47
C TYR A 56 0.00 8.33 14.46
N GLY A 57 0.31 7.05 14.67
CA GLY A 57 -0.45 6.20 15.59
C GLY A 57 -1.76 5.65 15.02
N LYS A 58 -2.02 5.85 13.74
CA LYS A 58 -3.20 5.31 13.05
C LYS A 58 -2.79 4.47 11.84
N VAL A 59 -3.70 3.62 11.42
CA VAL A 59 -3.54 2.81 10.21
C VAL A 59 -4.73 3.01 9.27
N ALA A 60 -4.52 2.72 8.01
CA ALA A 60 -5.57 2.66 7.00
C ALA A 60 -5.53 1.31 6.30
N THR A 61 -6.63 0.93 5.66
CA THR A 61 -6.65 -0.28 4.83
C THR A 61 -6.46 0.08 3.36
N TYR A 62 -6.01 -0.89 2.56
CA TYR A 62 -5.89 -0.71 1.10
C TYR A 62 -7.21 -0.26 0.46
N GLY A 63 -8.33 -0.85 0.90
CA GLY A 63 -9.65 -0.49 0.41
C GLY A 63 -10.06 0.93 0.79
N GLN A 64 -9.72 1.36 1.99
CA GLN A 64 -9.97 2.74 2.45
C GLN A 64 -9.19 3.75 1.61
N ILE A 65 -7.91 3.49 1.36
CA ILE A 65 -7.09 4.36 0.50
C ILE A 65 -7.67 4.41 -0.91
N ALA A 66 -8.04 3.27 -1.48
CA ALA A 66 -8.67 3.21 -2.80
C ALA A 66 -9.94 4.06 -2.86
N MET A 67 -10.80 3.92 -1.87
CA MET A 67 -12.04 4.70 -1.78
C MET A 67 -11.78 6.21 -1.69
N LEU A 68 -10.82 6.61 -0.87
CA LEU A 68 -10.46 8.02 -0.71
C LEU A 68 -9.79 8.63 -1.94
N THR A 69 -9.17 7.82 -2.78
CA THR A 69 -8.65 8.28 -4.09
C THR A 69 -9.73 8.37 -5.17
N GLY A 70 -10.94 7.93 -4.87
CA GLY A 70 -12.08 8.01 -5.78
C GLY A 70 -12.39 6.74 -6.56
N ASN A 71 -11.65 5.66 -6.35
CA ASN A 71 -11.90 4.40 -7.05
C ASN A 71 -11.78 3.20 -6.08
N PRO A 72 -12.93 2.71 -5.56
CA PRO A 72 -12.93 1.61 -4.59
C PRO A 72 -12.38 0.28 -5.13
N HIS A 73 -12.21 0.14 -6.44
CA HIS A 73 -11.64 -1.05 -7.07
C HIS A 73 -10.11 -1.04 -7.12
N TRP A 74 -9.48 0.01 -6.62
CA TRP A 74 -8.03 0.21 -6.74
C TRP A 74 -7.21 -0.36 -5.59
N SER A 75 -7.73 -1.24 -4.75
CA SER A 75 -6.98 -1.81 -3.62
C SER A 75 -5.64 -2.42 -4.05
N ARG A 76 -5.62 -3.15 -5.17
CA ARG A 76 -4.39 -3.75 -5.70
C ARG A 76 -3.45 -2.70 -6.30
N VAL A 77 -3.99 -1.68 -6.95
CA VAL A 77 -3.20 -0.54 -7.46
C VAL A 77 -2.55 0.19 -6.30
N VAL A 78 -3.27 0.40 -5.21
CA VAL A 78 -2.73 0.97 -3.96
C VAL A 78 -1.56 0.12 -3.45
N GLY A 79 -1.76 -1.20 -3.36
CA GLY A 79 -0.70 -2.11 -2.93
C GLY A 79 0.56 -2.00 -3.78
N TYR A 80 0.41 -1.95 -5.09
CA TYR A 80 1.55 -1.77 -6.00
C TYR A 80 2.23 -0.42 -5.82
N ALA A 81 1.45 0.67 -5.75
CA ALA A 81 1.99 2.01 -5.54
C ALA A 81 2.83 2.10 -4.27
N LEU A 82 2.35 1.47 -3.18
CA LEU A 82 3.08 1.44 -1.91
C LEU A 82 4.33 0.56 -1.99
N HIS A 83 4.28 -0.52 -2.75
CA HIS A 83 5.43 -1.40 -2.95
C HIS A 83 6.59 -0.68 -3.63
N VAL A 84 6.30 0.21 -4.58
CA VAL A 84 7.28 1.01 -5.32
C VAL A 84 7.42 2.43 -4.78
N ASN A 85 7.00 2.65 -3.56
CA ASN A 85 7.03 3.97 -2.91
C ASN A 85 8.38 4.68 -3.12
N PRO A 86 8.39 5.85 -3.77
CA PRO A 86 9.62 6.56 -4.09
C PRO A 86 10.20 7.36 -2.93
N ASP A 87 9.43 7.54 -1.85
CA ASP A 87 9.81 8.39 -0.73
C ASP A 87 9.24 7.85 0.60
N PRO A 88 9.78 6.72 1.09
CA PRO A 88 9.25 6.09 2.32
C PRO A 88 9.43 6.96 3.57
N ALA A 89 10.30 7.96 3.54
CA ALA A 89 10.49 8.88 4.66
C ALA A 89 9.28 9.82 4.84
N HIS A 90 8.58 10.16 3.77
CA HIS A 90 7.46 11.12 3.78
C HIS A 90 6.12 10.51 3.38
N ILE A 91 6.13 9.34 2.75
CA ILE A 91 4.93 8.58 2.40
C ILE A 91 4.88 7.36 3.33
N PRO A 92 4.14 7.41 4.45
CA PRO A 92 4.18 6.37 5.47
C PRO A 92 3.42 5.11 5.05
N CYS A 93 3.94 4.39 4.07
CA CYS A 93 3.34 3.18 3.53
C CYS A 93 3.16 2.07 4.58
N TYR A 94 3.98 2.07 5.64
CA TYR A 94 3.86 1.12 6.74
C TYR A 94 2.57 1.31 7.57
N ARG A 95 1.87 2.44 7.42
CA ARG A 95 0.57 2.69 8.06
C ARG A 95 -0.60 2.09 7.30
N VAL A 96 -0.33 1.31 6.24
CA VAL A 96 -1.37 0.66 5.46
C VAL A 96 -1.33 -0.84 5.71
N VAL A 97 -2.47 -1.39 6.11
CA VAL A 97 -2.67 -2.82 6.44
C VAL A 97 -3.84 -3.36 5.63
N ASN A 98 -4.05 -4.68 5.68
CA ASN A 98 -5.21 -5.26 5.02
C ASN A 98 -6.49 -5.04 5.84
N ARG A 99 -7.63 -5.45 5.31
CA ARG A 99 -8.94 -5.32 5.96
C ARG A 99 -9.06 -6.02 7.32
N HIS A 100 -8.15 -6.95 7.62
CA HIS A 100 -8.09 -7.67 8.89
C HIS A 100 -7.10 -7.04 9.88
N GLY A 101 -6.43 -5.97 9.50
CA GLY A 101 -5.40 -5.33 10.32
C GLY A 101 -4.03 -6.01 10.21
N GLU A 102 -3.85 -6.93 9.28
CA GLU A 102 -2.59 -7.63 9.11
C GLU A 102 -1.59 -6.77 8.32
N PRO A 103 -0.30 -6.78 8.74
CA PRO A 103 0.74 -6.11 7.99
C PRO A 103 0.99 -6.83 6.65
N SER A 104 1.58 -6.12 5.71
CA SER A 104 1.88 -6.68 4.39
C SER A 104 3.02 -7.68 4.45
N ARG A 105 2.79 -8.88 3.92
CA ARG A 105 3.86 -9.88 3.72
C ARG A 105 4.88 -9.43 2.69
N ALA A 106 4.49 -8.54 1.80
CA ALA A 106 5.33 -7.99 0.73
C ALA A 106 5.85 -6.58 1.04
N PHE A 107 5.94 -6.23 2.33
CA PHE A 107 6.46 -4.91 2.72
C PHE A 107 7.89 -4.73 2.22
N ALA A 108 8.07 -3.79 1.28
CA ALA A 108 9.30 -3.64 0.51
C ALA A 108 10.48 -3.06 1.31
N PHE A 109 10.22 -2.46 2.47
CA PHE A 109 11.19 -1.69 3.23
C PHE A 109 11.61 -2.40 4.52
N GLY A 110 11.89 -3.69 4.44
CA GLY A 110 12.40 -4.48 5.55
C GLY A 110 11.53 -5.66 5.97
N GLY A 111 10.44 -5.92 5.24
CA GLY A 111 9.56 -7.04 5.50
C GLY A 111 8.53 -6.78 6.61
N VAL A 112 7.74 -7.81 6.93
CA VAL A 112 6.62 -7.71 7.87
C VAL A 112 7.05 -7.30 9.27
N ASN A 113 8.20 -7.80 9.74
CA ASN A 113 8.70 -7.47 11.09
C ASN A 113 9.07 -6.00 11.21
N GLU A 114 9.63 -5.42 10.18
CA GLU A 114 9.97 -4.00 10.16
C GLU A 114 8.71 -3.14 10.17
N GLN A 115 7.69 -3.52 9.41
CA GLN A 115 6.41 -2.82 9.42
C GLN A 115 5.77 -2.84 10.81
N ILE A 116 5.78 -3.99 11.47
CA ILE A 116 5.27 -4.14 12.84
C ILE A 116 6.05 -3.23 13.80
N THR A 117 7.36 -3.24 13.72
CA THR A 117 8.23 -2.41 14.58
C THR A 117 7.92 -0.93 14.41
N LEU A 118 7.80 -0.46 13.17
CA LEU A 118 7.49 0.94 12.89
C LEU A 118 6.13 1.34 13.47
N LEU A 119 5.13 0.50 13.33
CA LEU A 119 3.79 0.76 13.90
C LEU A 119 3.79 0.71 15.41
N GLN A 120 4.47 -0.25 16.02
CA GLN A 120 4.60 -0.34 17.48
C GLN A 120 5.30 0.89 18.07
N ASN A 121 6.30 1.41 17.37
CA ASN A 121 6.99 2.65 17.77
C ASN A 121 6.04 3.87 17.77
N GLU A 122 4.96 3.81 17.01
CA GLU A 122 3.91 4.83 17.01
C GLU A 122 2.81 4.56 18.04
N GLY A 123 2.93 3.52 18.84
CA GLY A 123 1.92 3.15 19.83
C GLY A 123 0.79 2.29 19.31
N VAL A 124 0.88 1.80 18.07
CA VAL A 124 -0.12 0.89 17.50
C VAL A 124 0.07 -0.49 18.10
N ALA A 125 -0.98 -1.03 18.73
CA ALA A 125 -0.96 -2.34 19.35
C ALA A 125 -1.36 -3.44 18.36
N PHE A 126 -0.66 -4.57 18.48
CA PHE A 126 -0.94 -5.80 17.73
C PHE A 126 -1.49 -6.86 18.68
N ILE A 127 -2.55 -7.53 18.27
CA ILE A 127 -3.14 -8.67 18.98
C ILE A 127 -3.23 -9.82 17.97
N ASP A 128 -2.58 -10.94 18.26
CA ASP A 128 -2.51 -12.10 17.36
C ASP A 128 -2.02 -11.74 15.94
N GLY A 129 -1.02 -10.88 15.85
CA GLY A 129 -0.43 -10.46 14.58
C GLY A 129 -1.24 -9.44 13.79
N ARG A 130 -2.27 -8.86 14.39
CA ARG A 130 -3.18 -7.91 13.73
C ARG A 130 -3.30 -6.63 14.53
N VAL A 131 -3.43 -5.52 13.82
CA VAL A 131 -3.82 -4.25 14.44
C VAL A 131 -5.29 -4.30 14.85
N ASP A 132 -5.61 -3.82 16.04
CA ASP A 132 -6.99 -3.62 16.45
C ASP A 132 -7.58 -2.41 15.71
N LEU A 133 -8.29 -2.68 14.63
CA LEU A 133 -8.88 -1.64 13.77
C LEU A 133 -9.97 -0.84 14.48
N SER A 134 -10.58 -1.39 15.53
CA SER A 134 -11.57 -0.65 16.31
C SER A 134 -10.95 0.55 17.05
N LYS A 135 -9.65 0.48 17.32
CA LYS A 135 -8.92 1.53 18.05
C LYS A 135 -8.04 2.38 17.15
N PHE A 136 -7.43 1.76 16.14
CA PHE A 136 -6.33 2.38 15.40
C PHE A 136 -6.66 2.73 13.96
N LEU A 137 -7.83 2.34 13.45
CA LEU A 137 -8.22 2.70 12.09
C LEU A 137 -8.42 4.23 11.99
N TRP A 138 -7.73 4.83 11.03
CA TRP A 138 -7.92 6.22 10.67
C TRP A 138 -9.35 6.45 10.14
N ASP A 139 -9.98 7.55 10.52
CA ASP A 139 -11.35 7.87 10.09
C ASP A 139 -11.45 8.47 8.68
N GLY A 140 -10.32 8.70 8.02
CA GLY A 140 -10.29 9.22 6.66
C GLY A 140 -10.30 10.76 6.56
N THR A 141 -10.22 11.44 7.68
CA THR A 141 -10.18 12.91 7.71
C THR A 141 -8.78 13.45 7.77
#